data_fef4a347002568a2e53aaf921caa543d
#
_entry.id   fef4a347002568a2e53aaf921caa543d
#
_cell.length_a   1.000
_cell.length_b   1.000
_cell.length_c   1.000
_cell.angle_alpha   90.00
_cell.angle_beta   90.00
_cell.angle_gamma   90.00
#
_symmetry.space_group_name_H-M   'P 1'
#
loop_
_entity.id
_entity.type
_entity.pdbx_description
1 polymer ?
#
loop_
_entity_poly.entity_id
_entity_poly.type
_entity_poly.pdbx_seq_one_letter_code
_entity_poly.pdbx_strand_id
1 'polypeptide(L)'
;MSASRSAAKTAPRANDGLQTFTWVGKDKRGVVMKGETPAKNINLVKAELRRQGITPQTVKPKAKPLFGSAGKPIKPGDIAVFSRQIATMMKSGVPIVAALEIIGNGNKNVRMQKLVNEIRGDIQGGMAFSEALAKHPVQFDELYRNLVRAGETAGVLATVLDTIATYKENLEALKGKIRKAMFYPAMVVAVAMIVSAILLIFVVPQFEDVFKGFGAELPAFTQMVVNLSRFMVSWWWAILVALIAAVVGTLAVYKRSEAFQHWIDRVVLKVPVIGQIMNNSAIARFSRTLGVTFRAGVPLVEALDIVAGATGNRVYTDAVRRIRDDVAVGYPVNLSMKQVNLFPHMVIQMTAIGEEAGALDTMLFKVAEFYEQEVNNAVDALSSLLEPLIMIFIGGIVGAMVVGMYLPIFKLAAAI
;
A
#
# COMPACT_ATOMS: atom_id res chain seq x y z
N MET A 1 -42.65 42.42 25.06
CA MET A 1 -41.56 42.95 25.85
C MET A 1 -40.48 41.90 25.90
N SER A 2 -39.56 42.21 25.21
CA SER A 2 -38.10 42.40 25.34
C SER A 2 -37.26 41.12 25.25
N ALA A 3 -36.57 41.06 24.13
CA ALA A 3 -35.56 40.08 23.77
C ALA A 3 -34.30 40.21 24.63
N SER A 4 -33.66 39.08 24.93
CA SER A 4 -32.23 39.05 25.28
C SER A 4 -31.51 37.97 24.43
N ARG A 5 -30.83 38.44 23.38
CA ARG A 5 -29.85 37.67 22.62
C ARG A 5 -28.59 37.56 23.48
N SER A 6 -28.26 36.36 23.94
CA SER A 6 -26.95 36.04 24.48
C SER A 6 -25.98 35.76 23.34
N ALA A 7 -24.97 36.61 23.19
CA ALA A 7 -23.88 36.48 22.26
C ALA A 7 -22.92 35.36 22.69
N ALA A 8 -22.80 34.35 21.87
CA ALA A 8 -21.74 33.32 21.99
C ALA A 8 -20.37 33.95 21.72
N LYS A 9 -19.55 34.06 22.76
CA LYS A 9 -18.14 34.41 22.67
C LYS A 9 -17.38 33.33 21.94
N THR A 10 -16.97 33.62 20.70
CA THR A 10 -16.01 32.82 19.94
C THR A 10 -14.66 32.91 20.63
N ALA A 11 -14.14 31.76 21.09
CA ALA A 11 -12.78 31.65 21.59
C ALA A 11 -11.79 31.94 20.45
N PRO A 12 -10.66 32.65 20.67
CA PRO A 12 -9.71 32.96 19.62
C PRO A 12 -8.94 31.71 19.21
N ARG A 13 -9.01 31.37 17.92
CA ARG A 13 -8.12 30.38 17.30
C ARG A 13 -6.67 30.86 17.43
N ALA A 14 -5.89 30.18 18.26
CA ALA A 14 -4.45 30.38 18.38
C ALA A 14 -3.75 29.79 17.16
N ASN A 15 -3.65 30.53 16.07
CA ASN A 15 -2.64 30.42 15.02
C ASN A 15 -2.82 31.44 13.88
N ASP A 16 -3.28 32.65 14.17
CA ASP A 16 -3.42 33.70 13.17
C ASP A 16 -2.19 34.61 13.16
N GLY A 17 -1.38 34.51 12.08
CA GLY A 17 -0.57 35.61 11.61
C GLY A 17 0.95 35.45 11.58
N LEU A 18 1.55 34.30 11.88
CA LEU A 18 3.01 34.11 11.70
C LEU A 18 3.30 33.59 10.29
N GLN A 19 3.90 34.40 9.44
CA GLN A 19 4.48 34.00 8.15
C GLN A 19 6.00 33.83 8.28
N THR A 20 6.55 32.78 7.65
CA THR A 20 7.99 32.62 7.56
C THR A 20 8.53 33.49 6.42
N PHE A 21 9.52 34.31 6.73
CA PHE A 21 10.21 35.15 5.79
C PHE A 21 11.64 34.61 5.55
N THR A 22 12.02 34.52 4.28
CA THR A 22 13.42 34.27 3.89
C THR A 22 14.12 35.61 3.73
N TRP A 23 15.31 35.74 4.30
CA TRP A 23 16.09 36.98 4.24
C TRP A 23 17.53 36.73 3.81
N VAL A 24 18.08 37.73 3.17
CA VAL A 24 19.51 37.85 2.84
C VAL A 24 19.97 39.19 3.41
N GLY A 25 21.03 39.15 4.21
CA GLY A 25 21.62 40.35 4.83
C GLY A 25 23.12 40.26 4.92
N LYS A 26 23.77 41.37 5.29
CA LYS A 26 25.20 41.44 5.57
C LYS A 26 25.45 41.71 7.04
N ASP A 27 26.34 40.93 7.62
CA ASP A 27 26.86 41.16 8.98
C ASP A 27 27.80 42.42 9.02
N LYS A 28 28.12 42.94 10.20
CA LYS A 28 29.04 44.05 10.40
C LYS A 28 30.43 43.87 9.74
N ARG A 29 30.81 42.62 9.46
CA ARG A 29 32.04 42.24 8.74
C ARG A 29 31.88 42.15 7.22
N GLY A 30 30.69 42.48 6.67
CA GLY A 30 30.41 42.42 5.22
C GLY A 30 30.07 41.03 4.68
N VAL A 31 30.01 39.99 5.54
CA VAL A 31 29.70 38.62 5.14
C VAL A 31 28.22 38.50 4.86
N VAL A 32 27.88 37.88 3.71
CA VAL A 32 26.48 37.65 3.31
C VAL A 32 25.93 36.47 4.11
N MET A 33 24.89 36.71 4.88
CA MET A 33 24.14 35.69 5.62
C MET A 33 22.74 35.51 5.03
N LYS A 34 22.25 34.30 5.07
CA LYS A 34 20.89 33.93 4.63
C LYS A 34 20.21 33.15 5.74
N GLY A 35 18.93 33.42 5.94
CA GLY A 35 18.20 32.73 6.99
C GLY A 35 16.67 32.81 6.79
N GLU A 36 15.95 32.15 7.68
CA GLU A 36 14.49 32.17 7.74
C GLU A 36 14.06 32.58 9.14
N THR A 37 13.09 33.50 9.23
CA THR A 37 12.56 33.98 10.50
C THR A 37 11.04 34.04 10.44
N PRO A 38 10.32 33.40 11.37
CA PRO A 38 8.86 33.55 11.49
C PRO A 38 8.51 34.91 12.10
N ALA A 39 7.63 35.66 11.44
CA ALA A 39 7.15 36.95 11.96
C ALA A 39 5.74 37.28 11.44
N LYS A 40 5.06 38.22 12.10
CA LYS A 40 3.74 38.68 11.66
C LYS A 40 3.78 39.57 10.42
N ASN A 41 4.89 40.30 10.23
CA ASN A 41 5.09 41.12 9.04
C ASN A 41 6.60 41.34 8.73
N ILE A 42 6.86 41.83 7.52
CA ILE A 42 8.21 42.09 6.99
C ILE A 42 9.02 43.10 7.85
N ASN A 43 8.32 44.06 8.46
CA ASN A 43 8.98 45.12 9.25
C ASN A 43 9.54 44.57 10.56
N LEU A 44 8.85 43.62 11.17
CA LEU A 44 9.35 42.95 12.38
C LEU A 44 10.62 42.15 12.08
N VAL A 45 10.67 41.43 10.95
CA VAL A 45 11.89 40.70 10.53
C VAL A 45 13.06 41.67 10.32
N LYS A 46 12.81 42.79 9.64
CA LYS A 46 13.86 43.83 9.42
C LYS A 46 14.36 44.42 10.73
N ALA A 47 13.48 44.69 11.70
CA ALA A 47 13.83 45.22 12.99
C ALA A 47 14.67 44.21 13.82
N GLU A 48 14.26 42.93 13.78
CA GLU A 48 14.95 41.85 14.47
C GLU A 48 16.37 41.62 13.92
N LEU A 49 16.52 41.58 12.60
CA LEU A 49 17.82 41.43 11.94
C LEU A 49 18.75 42.61 12.25
N ARG A 50 18.23 43.84 12.25
CA ARG A 50 19.03 45.04 12.64
C ARG A 50 19.48 44.94 14.10
N ARG A 51 18.65 44.46 15.01
CA ARG A 51 18.99 44.24 16.42
C ARG A 51 20.10 43.20 16.58
N GLN A 52 20.14 42.19 15.68
CA GLN A 52 21.19 41.18 15.61
C GLN A 52 22.47 41.68 14.88
N GLY A 53 22.51 42.93 14.43
CA GLY A 53 23.66 43.50 13.74
C GLY A 53 23.73 43.12 12.25
N ILE A 54 22.67 42.58 11.71
CA ILE A 54 22.58 42.16 10.30
C ILE A 54 21.83 43.25 9.51
N THR A 55 22.44 43.80 8.48
CA THR A 55 21.79 44.74 7.56
C THR A 55 21.01 43.94 6.51
N PRO A 56 19.66 43.91 6.55
CA PRO A 56 18.87 43.15 5.60
C PRO A 56 18.93 43.79 4.20
N GLN A 57 19.33 43.00 3.19
CA GLN A 57 19.35 43.41 1.79
C GLN A 57 18.02 43.02 1.10
N THR A 58 17.55 41.83 1.37
CA THR A 58 16.29 41.31 0.78
C THR A 58 15.54 40.53 1.86
N VAL A 59 14.25 40.86 2.05
CA VAL A 59 13.34 40.11 2.91
C VAL A 59 12.10 39.84 2.07
N LYS A 60 11.80 38.56 1.82
CA LYS A 60 10.63 38.13 1.06
C LYS A 60 9.81 37.12 1.87
N PRO A 61 8.48 37.18 1.81
CA PRO A 61 7.68 36.09 2.36
C PRO A 61 8.08 34.79 1.67
N LYS A 62 8.29 33.73 2.45
CA LYS A 62 8.55 32.39 1.89
C LYS A 62 7.33 32.00 1.07
N ALA A 63 7.47 31.93 -0.24
CA ALA A 63 6.38 31.50 -1.12
C ALA A 63 5.86 30.15 -0.63
N LYS A 64 4.56 30.07 -0.32
CA LYS A 64 3.92 28.77 -0.12
C LYS A 64 4.09 28.03 -1.44
N PRO A 65 4.73 26.86 -1.48
CA PRO A 65 4.86 26.13 -2.73
C PRO A 65 3.46 25.89 -3.28
N LEU A 66 3.20 26.31 -4.51
CA LEU A 66 1.93 26.15 -5.24
C LEU A 66 1.51 24.68 -5.36
N PHE A 67 2.50 23.78 -5.35
CA PHE A 67 2.32 22.34 -5.15
C PHE A 67 2.90 22.04 -3.77
N GLY A 68 2.03 21.80 -2.78
CA GLY A 68 2.40 21.71 -1.38
C GLY A 68 3.73 21.02 -1.17
N SER A 69 4.61 21.62 -0.38
CA SER A 69 5.88 21.02 0.07
C SER A 69 5.62 19.91 1.09
N ALA A 70 4.70 19.10 0.76
CA ALA A 70 4.47 17.91 1.50
C ALA A 70 5.54 16.93 1.01
N GLY A 71 6.53 16.62 1.81
CA GLY A 71 7.49 15.53 1.57
C GLY A 71 6.81 14.28 1.02
N LYS A 72 7.55 13.29 0.60
CA LYS A 72 7.00 12.03 0.05
C LYS A 72 5.89 11.49 0.95
N PRO A 73 4.80 10.94 0.39
CA PRO A 73 3.76 10.31 1.19
C PRO A 73 4.37 9.24 2.10
N ILE A 74 3.88 9.13 3.33
CA ILE A 74 4.31 8.09 4.27
C ILE A 74 3.82 6.76 3.73
N LYS A 75 4.74 5.83 3.50
CA LYS A 75 4.45 4.47 3.02
C LYS A 75 4.28 3.52 4.21
N PRO A 76 3.56 2.39 4.04
CA PRO A 76 3.47 1.37 5.09
C PRO A 76 4.85 0.86 5.57
N GLY A 77 5.84 0.76 4.68
CA GLY A 77 7.22 0.43 5.05
C GLY A 77 7.89 1.46 5.96
N ASP A 78 7.54 2.75 5.84
CA ASP A 78 8.07 3.78 6.74
C ASP A 78 7.53 3.58 8.17
N ILE A 79 6.27 3.12 8.29
CA ILE A 79 5.65 2.77 9.57
C ILE A 79 6.28 1.49 10.16
N ALA A 80 6.62 0.49 9.35
CA ALA A 80 7.32 -0.70 9.82
C ALA A 80 8.70 -0.33 10.41
N VAL A 81 9.47 0.52 9.71
CA VAL A 81 10.76 1.01 10.20
C VAL A 81 10.59 1.84 11.48
N PHE A 82 9.60 2.74 11.54
CA PHE A 82 9.26 3.50 12.75
C PHE A 82 8.96 2.56 13.92
N SER A 83 8.11 1.53 13.69
CA SER A 83 7.73 0.57 14.72
C SER A 83 8.95 -0.19 15.24
N ARG A 84 9.88 -0.60 14.36
CA ARG A 84 11.13 -1.27 14.76
C ARG A 84 12.03 -0.35 15.56
N GLN A 85 12.19 0.90 15.15
CA GLN A 85 13.03 1.87 15.85
C GLN A 85 12.50 2.16 17.26
N ILE A 86 11.19 2.43 17.41
CA ILE A 86 10.61 2.72 18.70
C ILE A 86 10.66 1.49 19.62
N ALA A 87 10.37 0.29 19.08
CA ALA A 87 10.47 -0.97 19.83
C ALA A 87 11.87 -1.22 20.36
N THR A 88 12.90 -1.04 19.52
CA THR A 88 14.30 -1.23 19.90
C THR A 88 14.72 -0.25 21.00
N MET A 89 14.36 1.02 20.86
CA MET A 89 14.69 2.05 21.87
C MET A 89 13.97 1.77 23.20
N MET A 90 12.68 1.43 23.16
CA MET A 90 11.91 1.10 24.35
C MET A 90 12.44 -0.17 25.06
N LYS A 91 12.84 -1.19 24.31
CA LYS A 91 13.51 -2.38 24.87
C LYS A 91 14.85 -2.07 25.53
N SER A 92 15.56 -1.06 25.04
CA SER A 92 16.82 -0.57 25.63
C SER A 92 16.60 0.38 26.81
N GLY A 93 15.33 0.58 27.25
CA GLY A 93 15.00 1.43 28.39
C GLY A 93 14.92 2.93 28.06
N VAL A 94 14.96 3.32 26.79
CA VAL A 94 14.81 4.74 26.39
C VAL A 94 13.34 5.14 26.58
N PRO A 95 13.05 6.23 27.32
CA PRO A 95 11.69 6.73 27.47
C PRO A 95 11.04 7.07 26.12
N ILE A 96 9.73 6.81 25.98
CA ILE A 96 9.00 6.96 24.71
C ILE A 96 9.13 8.36 24.09
N VAL A 97 9.11 9.41 24.90
CA VAL A 97 9.23 10.80 24.43
C VAL A 97 10.60 11.05 23.81
N ALA A 98 11.66 10.54 24.44
CA ALA A 98 13.03 10.66 23.93
C ALA A 98 13.21 9.80 22.66
N ALA A 99 12.64 8.60 22.62
CA ALA A 99 12.65 7.75 21.42
C ALA A 99 11.97 8.43 20.23
N LEU A 100 10.80 9.03 20.43
CA LEU A 100 10.08 9.79 19.40
C LEU A 100 10.87 11.02 18.93
N GLU A 101 11.57 11.71 19.82
CA GLU A 101 12.42 12.84 19.47
C GLU A 101 13.58 12.42 18.55
N ILE A 102 14.29 11.35 18.90
CA ILE A 102 15.39 10.81 18.10
C ILE A 102 14.89 10.38 16.71
N ILE A 103 13.77 9.64 16.66
CA ILE A 103 13.17 9.16 15.40
C ILE A 103 12.71 10.35 14.54
N GLY A 104 12.04 11.34 15.15
CA GLY A 104 11.55 12.52 14.46
C GLY A 104 12.67 13.33 13.84
N ASN A 105 13.71 13.63 14.60
CA ASN A 105 14.85 14.42 14.15
C ASN A 105 15.73 13.66 13.13
N GLY A 106 15.81 12.35 13.23
CA GLY A 106 16.60 11.50 12.33
C GLY A 106 15.93 11.16 11.00
N ASN A 107 14.65 11.44 10.83
CA ASN A 107 13.92 11.02 9.64
C ASN A 107 14.09 12.01 8.48
N LYS A 108 14.39 11.50 7.27
CA LYS A 108 14.55 12.33 6.06
C LYS A 108 13.21 12.79 5.44
N ASN A 109 12.11 12.12 5.75
CA ASN A 109 10.80 12.45 5.24
C ASN A 109 10.11 13.48 6.14
N VAL A 110 9.94 14.70 5.65
CA VAL A 110 9.33 15.83 6.39
C VAL A 110 7.92 15.50 6.90
N ARG A 111 7.14 14.71 6.16
CA ARG A 111 5.81 14.27 6.64
C ARG A 111 5.91 13.32 7.83
N MET A 112 6.91 12.44 7.80
CA MET A 112 7.15 11.52 8.91
C MET A 112 7.67 12.27 10.14
N GLN A 113 8.59 13.23 9.96
CA GLN A 113 9.02 14.12 11.04
C GLN A 113 7.83 14.83 11.70
N LYS A 114 6.95 15.39 10.88
CA LYS A 114 5.76 16.09 11.37
C LYS A 114 4.85 15.15 12.15
N LEU A 115 4.54 13.97 11.61
CA LEU A 115 3.73 12.94 12.26
C LEU A 115 4.31 12.56 13.64
N VAL A 116 5.60 12.22 13.69
CA VAL A 116 6.25 11.79 14.93
C VAL A 116 6.31 12.93 15.95
N ASN A 117 6.55 14.17 15.51
CA ASN A 117 6.56 15.33 16.41
C ASN A 117 5.16 15.69 16.93
N GLU A 118 4.10 15.49 16.15
CA GLU A 118 2.72 15.66 16.61
C GLU A 118 2.40 14.63 17.70
N ILE A 119 2.69 13.35 17.47
CA ILE A 119 2.52 12.27 18.45
C ILE A 119 3.33 12.57 19.72
N ARG A 120 4.61 12.99 19.59
CA ARG A 120 5.43 13.38 20.73
C ARG A 120 4.78 14.50 21.53
N GLY A 121 4.31 15.54 20.87
CA GLY A 121 3.64 16.68 21.51
C GLY A 121 2.40 16.27 22.28
N ASP A 122 1.59 15.38 21.73
CA ASP A 122 0.39 14.84 22.39
C ASP A 122 0.76 14.07 23.68
N ILE A 123 1.79 13.22 23.63
CA ILE A 123 2.25 12.44 24.80
C ILE A 123 2.86 13.38 25.86
N GLN A 124 3.64 14.39 25.46
CA GLN A 124 4.16 15.41 26.38
C GLN A 124 3.04 16.22 27.04
N GLY A 125 1.89 16.37 26.35
CA GLY A 125 0.67 16.95 26.88
C GLY A 125 -0.12 16.05 27.85
N GLY A 126 0.37 14.84 28.12
CA GLY A 126 -0.26 13.90 29.05
C GLY A 126 -1.25 12.91 28.39
N MET A 127 -1.31 12.88 27.06
CA MET A 127 -2.16 11.92 26.32
C MET A 127 -1.51 10.53 26.30
N ALA A 128 -2.32 9.48 26.40
CA ALA A 128 -1.84 8.11 26.22
C ALA A 128 -1.29 7.91 24.79
N PHE A 129 -0.28 7.03 24.63
CA PHE A 129 0.32 6.80 23.31
C PHE A 129 -0.68 6.22 22.31
N SER A 130 -1.52 5.28 22.74
CA SER A 130 -2.60 4.71 21.93
C SER A 130 -3.60 5.77 21.45
N GLU A 131 -3.92 6.75 22.28
CA GLU A 131 -4.80 7.88 21.93
C GLU A 131 -4.13 8.86 20.96
N ALA A 132 -2.84 9.15 21.17
CA ALA A 132 -2.07 9.99 20.25
C ALA A 132 -2.00 9.34 18.84
N LEU A 133 -1.81 8.01 18.77
CA LEU A 133 -1.85 7.26 17.51
C LEU A 133 -3.25 7.26 16.86
N ALA A 134 -4.32 7.29 17.66
CA ALA A 134 -5.70 7.28 17.17
C ALA A 134 -6.06 8.53 16.35
N LYS A 135 -5.35 9.64 16.54
CA LYS A 135 -5.48 10.85 15.72
C LYS A 135 -4.99 10.66 14.27
N HIS A 136 -4.23 9.60 14.01
CA HIS A 136 -3.61 9.30 12.72
C HIS A 136 -4.03 7.93 12.16
N PRO A 137 -5.33 7.71 11.88
CA PRO A 137 -5.87 6.39 11.52
C PRO A 137 -5.39 5.87 10.15
N VAL A 138 -4.89 6.76 9.29
CA VAL A 138 -4.33 6.38 7.97
C VAL A 138 -2.98 5.68 8.12
N GLN A 139 -2.17 6.07 9.11
CA GLN A 139 -0.84 5.52 9.37
C GLN A 139 -0.88 4.37 10.37
N PHE A 140 -1.74 4.48 11.38
CA PHE A 140 -1.87 3.48 12.45
C PHE A 140 -3.27 2.88 12.41
N ASP A 141 -3.35 1.67 11.86
CA ASP A 141 -4.60 0.90 11.76
C ASP A 141 -5.14 0.51 13.15
N GLU A 142 -6.35 0.00 13.17
CA GLU A 142 -7.05 -0.37 14.41
C GLU A 142 -6.27 -1.41 15.21
N LEU A 143 -5.71 -2.41 14.53
CA LEU A 143 -4.86 -3.43 15.17
C LEU A 143 -3.68 -2.78 15.92
N TYR A 144 -2.96 -1.86 15.25
CA TYR A 144 -1.82 -1.17 15.87
C TYR A 144 -2.22 -0.46 17.15
N ARG A 145 -3.30 0.32 17.08
CA ARG A 145 -3.79 1.13 18.21
C ARG A 145 -4.27 0.27 19.39
N ASN A 146 -5.01 -0.80 19.10
CA ASN A 146 -5.53 -1.70 20.14
C ASN A 146 -4.40 -2.47 20.83
N LEU A 147 -3.41 -2.95 20.07
CA LEU A 147 -2.22 -3.58 20.65
C LEU A 147 -1.43 -2.62 21.54
N VAL A 148 -1.21 -1.39 21.08
CA VAL A 148 -0.52 -0.36 21.89
C VAL A 148 -1.30 -0.08 23.16
N ARG A 149 -2.63 0.07 23.08
CA ARG A 149 -3.50 0.28 24.25
C ARG A 149 -3.38 -0.88 25.25
N ALA A 150 -3.46 -2.11 24.78
CA ALA A 150 -3.27 -3.29 25.63
C ALA A 150 -1.90 -3.29 26.31
N GLY A 151 -0.83 -2.97 25.57
CA GLY A 151 0.53 -2.87 26.08
C GLY A 151 0.74 -1.75 27.09
N GLU A 152 0.09 -0.60 26.88
CA GLU A 152 0.07 0.52 27.86
C GLU A 152 -0.61 0.12 29.16
N THR A 153 -1.81 -0.47 29.06
CA THR A 153 -2.60 -0.88 30.22
C THR A 153 -1.89 -1.97 31.04
N ALA A 154 -1.23 -2.91 30.37
CA ALA A 154 -0.50 -4.00 31.01
C ALA A 154 0.94 -3.63 31.44
N GLY A 155 1.43 -2.44 31.09
CA GLY A 155 2.82 -2.01 31.40
C GLY A 155 3.90 -2.74 30.58
N VAL A 156 3.53 -3.42 29.48
CA VAL A 156 4.43 -4.22 28.63
C VAL A 156 4.61 -3.63 27.24
N LEU A 157 4.53 -2.31 27.12
CA LEU A 157 4.52 -1.57 25.85
C LEU A 157 5.73 -1.92 24.96
N ALA A 158 6.93 -2.08 25.52
CA ALA A 158 8.12 -2.42 24.76
C ALA A 158 8.01 -3.77 24.04
N THR A 159 7.43 -4.78 24.72
CA THR A 159 7.22 -6.12 24.15
C THR A 159 6.15 -6.09 23.06
N VAL A 160 5.07 -5.34 23.28
CA VAL A 160 3.99 -5.19 22.29
C VAL A 160 4.48 -4.45 21.05
N LEU A 161 5.26 -3.39 21.23
CA LEU A 161 5.85 -2.65 20.10
C LEU A 161 6.80 -3.50 19.26
N ASP A 162 7.58 -4.39 19.88
CA ASP A 162 8.42 -5.35 19.17
C ASP A 162 7.61 -6.37 18.37
N THR A 163 6.52 -6.83 18.93
CA THR A 163 5.59 -7.72 18.26
C THR A 163 4.92 -7.05 17.07
N ILE A 164 4.48 -5.78 17.23
CA ILE A 164 3.92 -4.96 16.14
C ILE A 164 4.97 -4.72 15.05
N ALA A 165 6.22 -4.40 15.44
CA ALA A 165 7.30 -4.16 14.49
C ALA A 165 7.54 -5.41 13.62
N THR A 166 7.68 -6.57 14.25
CA THR A 166 7.84 -7.85 13.55
C THR A 166 6.66 -8.16 12.62
N TYR A 167 5.44 -7.92 13.09
CA TYR A 167 4.23 -8.08 12.27
C TYR A 167 4.24 -7.18 11.03
N LYS A 168 4.53 -5.88 11.19
CA LYS A 168 4.57 -4.92 10.07
C LYS A 168 5.72 -5.23 9.10
N GLU A 169 6.88 -5.65 9.60
CA GLU A 169 8.01 -6.08 8.77
C GLU A 169 7.67 -7.30 7.92
N ASN A 170 7.07 -8.33 8.50
CA ASN A 170 6.65 -9.54 7.78
C ASN A 170 5.61 -9.21 6.70
N LEU A 171 4.62 -8.36 7.01
CA LEU A 171 3.64 -7.91 6.00
C LEU A 171 4.30 -7.17 4.83
N GLU A 172 5.24 -6.26 5.11
CA GLU A 172 5.91 -5.50 4.05
C GLU A 172 6.90 -6.38 3.27
N ALA A 173 7.58 -7.33 3.91
CA ALA A 173 8.42 -8.31 3.25
C ALA A 173 7.62 -9.18 2.27
N LEU A 174 6.47 -9.70 2.69
CA LEU A 174 5.57 -10.49 1.85
C LEU A 174 5.04 -9.68 0.65
N LYS A 175 4.53 -8.46 0.90
CA LYS A 175 4.11 -7.56 -0.19
C LYS A 175 5.25 -7.23 -1.14
N GLY A 176 6.45 -7.01 -0.61
CA GLY A 176 7.66 -6.74 -1.37
C GLY A 176 8.03 -7.91 -2.27
N LYS A 177 7.93 -9.14 -1.77
CA LYS A 177 8.22 -10.36 -2.53
C LYS A 177 7.22 -10.54 -3.69
N ILE A 178 5.92 -10.43 -3.41
CA ILE A 178 4.88 -10.52 -4.44
C ILE A 178 5.09 -9.44 -5.52
N ARG A 179 5.36 -8.20 -5.13
CA ARG A 179 5.61 -7.10 -6.08
C ARG A 179 6.83 -7.36 -6.95
N LYS A 180 7.94 -7.84 -6.38
CA LYS A 180 9.16 -8.18 -7.13
C LYS A 180 8.92 -9.33 -8.12
N ALA A 181 8.21 -10.37 -7.69
CA ALA A 181 7.87 -11.51 -8.53
C ALA A 181 6.99 -11.12 -9.74
N MET A 182 6.05 -10.20 -9.53
CA MET A 182 5.15 -9.71 -10.60
C MET A 182 5.80 -8.67 -11.52
N PHE A 183 6.93 -8.07 -11.12
CA PHE A 183 7.56 -7.00 -11.90
C PHE A 183 8.11 -7.50 -13.24
N TYR A 184 8.86 -8.63 -13.23
CA TYR A 184 9.45 -9.20 -14.43
C TYR A 184 8.37 -9.61 -15.47
N PRO A 185 7.33 -10.40 -15.14
CA PRO A 185 6.26 -10.71 -16.07
C PRO A 185 5.55 -9.46 -16.63
N ALA A 186 5.27 -8.49 -15.78
CA ALA A 186 4.61 -7.26 -16.22
C ALA A 186 5.47 -6.47 -17.22
N MET A 187 6.79 -6.38 -17.00
CA MET A 187 7.71 -5.70 -17.91
C MET A 187 7.81 -6.43 -19.25
N VAL A 188 7.92 -7.76 -19.23
CA VAL A 188 8.03 -8.55 -20.48
C VAL A 188 6.76 -8.43 -21.32
N VAL A 189 5.59 -8.54 -20.70
CA VAL A 189 4.29 -8.34 -21.39
C VAL A 189 4.17 -6.91 -21.93
N ALA A 190 4.58 -5.90 -21.17
CA ALA A 190 4.55 -4.51 -21.64
C ALA A 190 5.46 -4.29 -22.86
N VAL A 191 6.70 -4.79 -22.83
CA VAL A 191 7.61 -4.71 -23.96
C VAL A 191 7.04 -5.45 -25.17
N ALA A 192 6.53 -6.65 -24.99
CA ALA A 192 5.90 -7.43 -26.06
C ALA A 192 4.72 -6.70 -26.70
N MET A 193 3.85 -6.09 -25.89
CA MET A 193 2.73 -5.29 -26.38
C MET A 193 3.19 -4.06 -27.17
N ILE A 194 4.23 -3.37 -26.68
CA ILE A 194 4.82 -2.21 -27.39
C ILE A 194 5.39 -2.64 -28.75
N VAL A 195 6.19 -3.71 -28.78
CA VAL A 195 6.79 -4.23 -30.02
C VAL A 195 5.68 -4.65 -31.00
N SER A 196 4.68 -5.41 -30.52
CA SER A 196 3.53 -5.81 -31.34
C SER A 196 2.76 -4.62 -31.90
N ALA A 197 2.55 -3.59 -31.07
CA ALA A 197 1.87 -2.35 -31.51
C ALA A 197 2.71 -1.61 -32.58
N ILE A 198 4.03 -1.50 -32.40
CA ILE A 198 4.92 -0.89 -33.42
C ILE A 198 4.84 -1.68 -34.74
N LEU A 199 4.91 -2.99 -34.69
CA LEU A 199 4.81 -3.81 -35.91
C LEU A 199 3.46 -3.64 -36.62
N LEU A 200 2.35 -3.65 -35.86
CA LEU A 200 1.01 -3.48 -36.41
C LEU A 200 0.76 -2.07 -36.97
N ILE A 201 1.30 -1.05 -36.31
CA ILE A 201 1.01 0.35 -36.71
C ILE A 201 1.91 0.82 -37.85
N PHE A 202 3.18 0.40 -37.85
CA PHE A 202 4.17 0.93 -38.81
C PHE A 202 4.57 -0.09 -39.87
N VAL A 203 4.78 -1.35 -39.52
CA VAL A 203 5.35 -2.34 -40.45
C VAL A 203 4.28 -2.96 -41.34
N VAL A 204 3.18 -3.43 -40.76
CA VAL A 204 2.11 -4.09 -41.53
C VAL A 204 1.50 -3.19 -42.63
N PRO A 205 1.23 -1.90 -42.39
CA PRO A 205 0.73 -1.01 -43.47
C PRO A 205 1.70 -0.84 -44.67
N GLN A 206 3.04 -0.77 -44.39
CA GLN A 206 4.03 -0.68 -45.45
C GLN A 206 4.02 -1.91 -46.37
N PHE A 207 3.88 -3.09 -45.76
CA PHE A 207 3.72 -4.34 -46.53
C PHE A 207 2.40 -4.36 -47.32
N GLU A 208 1.31 -3.90 -46.74
CA GLU A 208 0.01 -3.77 -47.46
C GLU A 208 0.14 -2.94 -48.72
N ASP A 209 0.78 -1.76 -48.64
CA ASP A 209 0.96 -0.84 -49.76
C ASP A 209 1.85 -1.46 -50.88
N VAL A 210 2.91 -2.15 -50.49
CA VAL A 210 3.76 -2.88 -51.46
C VAL A 210 2.95 -3.96 -52.20
N PHE A 211 2.15 -4.76 -51.53
CA PHE A 211 1.37 -5.82 -52.16
C PHE A 211 0.25 -5.31 -53.03
N LYS A 212 -0.42 -4.19 -52.68
CA LYS A 212 -1.38 -3.51 -53.55
C LYS A 212 -0.75 -3.04 -54.86
N GLY A 213 0.53 -2.60 -54.81
CA GLY A 213 1.28 -2.21 -55.98
C GLY A 213 1.52 -3.33 -56.99
N PHE A 214 1.52 -4.59 -56.56
CA PHE A 214 1.68 -5.76 -57.41
C PHE A 214 0.34 -6.31 -57.97
N GLY A 215 -0.80 -5.70 -57.59
CA GLY A 215 -2.14 -6.13 -58.06
C GLY A 215 -2.60 -7.52 -57.60
N ALA A 216 -1.95 -8.10 -56.57
CA ALA A 216 -2.25 -9.41 -56.07
C ALA A 216 -3.24 -9.35 -54.89
N GLU A 217 -4.20 -10.28 -54.85
CA GLU A 217 -5.13 -10.44 -53.73
C GLU A 217 -4.36 -11.00 -52.48
N LEU A 218 -4.57 -10.34 -51.36
CA LEU A 218 -3.96 -10.75 -50.09
C LEU A 218 -4.58 -12.05 -49.56
N PRO A 219 -3.77 -13.02 -49.10
CA PRO A 219 -4.29 -14.21 -48.43
C PRO A 219 -5.18 -13.85 -47.25
N ALA A 220 -6.20 -14.68 -46.97
CA ALA A 220 -7.19 -14.42 -45.92
C ALA A 220 -6.54 -14.15 -44.52
N PHE A 221 -5.48 -14.87 -44.20
CA PHE A 221 -4.73 -14.67 -42.95
C PHE A 221 -4.02 -13.30 -42.90
N THR A 222 -3.36 -12.91 -44.00
CA THR A 222 -2.73 -11.58 -44.10
C THR A 222 -3.78 -10.48 -44.02
N GLN A 223 -4.93 -10.66 -44.66
CA GLN A 223 -6.04 -9.72 -44.62
C GLN A 223 -6.58 -9.54 -43.18
N MET A 224 -6.63 -10.60 -42.38
CA MET A 224 -6.97 -10.56 -40.96
C MET A 224 -5.95 -9.71 -40.17
N VAL A 225 -4.65 -9.90 -40.37
CA VAL A 225 -3.59 -9.13 -39.71
C VAL A 225 -3.64 -7.65 -40.13
N VAL A 226 -3.87 -7.35 -41.40
CA VAL A 226 -4.04 -5.99 -41.92
C VAL A 226 -5.28 -5.31 -41.32
N ASN A 227 -6.39 -6.00 -41.23
CA ASN A 227 -7.62 -5.47 -40.61
C ASN A 227 -7.40 -5.17 -39.12
N LEU A 228 -6.68 -6.04 -38.41
CA LEU A 228 -6.28 -5.80 -37.03
C LEU A 228 -5.36 -4.56 -36.90
N SER A 229 -4.40 -4.42 -37.84
CA SER A 229 -3.53 -3.25 -37.92
C SER A 229 -4.33 -1.96 -38.11
N ARG A 230 -5.25 -1.92 -39.12
CA ARG A 230 -6.12 -0.76 -39.38
C ARG A 230 -6.99 -0.43 -38.16
N PHE A 231 -7.52 -1.43 -37.50
CA PHE A 231 -8.27 -1.23 -36.24
C PHE A 231 -7.38 -0.59 -35.17
N MET A 232 -6.18 -1.10 -34.95
CA MET A 232 -5.22 -0.54 -33.99
C MET A 232 -4.84 0.91 -34.35
N VAL A 233 -4.53 1.19 -35.61
CA VAL A 233 -4.18 2.55 -36.07
C VAL A 233 -5.34 3.53 -35.84
N SER A 234 -6.57 3.11 -36.11
CA SER A 234 -7.74 4.01 -36.02
C SER A 234 -8.23 4.19 -34.59
N TRP A 235 -8.13 3.15 -33.75
CA TRP A 235 -8.79 3.07 -32.43
C TRP A 235 -7.85 2.97 -31.25
N TRP A 236 -6.52 3.06 -31.41
CA TRP A 236 -5.55 2.93 -30.31
C TRP A 236 -5.84 3.86 -29.12
N TRP A 237 -6.24 5.09 -29.40
CA TRP A 237 -6.58 6.06 -28.36
C TRP A 237 -7.87 5.68 -27.62
N ALA A 238 -8.86 5.15 -28.34
CA ALA A 238 -10.12 4.70 -27.75
C ALA A 238 -9.90 3.45 -26.89
N ILE A 239 -9.04 2.51 -27.32
CA ILE A 239 -8.62 1.35 -26.56
C ILE A 239 -7.93 1.80 -25.26
N LEU A 240 -7.01 2.76 -25.35
CA LEU A 240 -6.31 3.31 -24.18
C LEU A 240 -7.29 3.98 -23.20
N VAL A 241 -8.21 4.81 -23.71
CA VAL A 241 -9.24 5.46 -22.87
C VAL A 241 -10.17 4.42 -22.24
N ALA A 242 -10.62 3.43 -23.00
CA ALA A 242 -11.46 2.34 -22.50
C ALA A 242 -10.75 1.52 -21.41
N LEU A 243 -9.46 1.21 -21.58
CA LEU A 243 -8.65 0.51 -20.60
C LEU A 243 -8.52 1.32 -19.30
N ILE A 244 -8.19 2.61 -19.41
CA ILE A 244 -8.11 3.51 -18.24
C ILE A 244 -9.47 3.62 -17.56
N ALA A 245 -10.55 3.81 -18.31
CA ALA A 245 -11.91 3.90 -17.78
C ALA A 245 -12.34 2.59 -17.08
N ALA A 246 -11.99 1.43 -17.67
CA ALA A 246 -12.25 0.12 -17.07
C ALA A 246 -11.50 -0.04 -15.73
N VAL A 247 -10.21 0.31 -15.67
CA VAL A 247 -9.41 0.24 -14.44
C VAL A 247 -9.94 1.20 -13.39
N VAL A 248 -10.18 2.46 -13.75
CA VAL A 248 -10.71 3.46 -12.81
C VAL A 248 -12.13 3.10 -12.38
N GLY A 249 -12.98 2.64 -13.31
CA GLY A 249 -14.34 2.21 -13.03
C GLY A 249 -14.40 1.02 -12.09
N THR A 250 -13.61 -0.03 -12.35
CA THR A 250 -13.54 -1.21 -11.46
C THR A 250 -13.03 -0.83 -10.07
N LEU A 251 -12.00 0.02 -9.96
CA LEU A 251 -11.50 0.51 -8.67
C LEU A 251 -12.54 1.38 -7.93
N ALA A 252 -13.29 2.21 -8.65
CA ALA A 252 -14.34 3.04 -8.08
C ALA A 252 -15.52 2.21 -7.56
N VAL A 253 -15.98 1.22 -8.36
CA VAL A 253 -17.05 0.29 -7.97
C VAL A 253 -16.60 -0.59 -6.80
N TYR A 254 -15.36 -1.11 -6.84
CA TYR A 254 -14.78 -1.89 -5.74
C TYR A 254 -14.79 -1.12 -4.41
N LYS A 255 -14.48 0.19 -4.43
CA LYS A 255 -14.50 1.03 -3.22
C LYS A 255 -15.91 1.37 -2.73
N ARG A 256 -16.93 1.34 -3.58
CA ARG A 256 -18.30 1.80 -3.26
C ARG A 256 -19.29 0.68 -2.99
N SER A 257 -19.09 -0.49 -3.56
CA SER A 257 -20.05 -1.61 -3.52
C SER A 257 -19.49 -2.79 -2.73
N GLU A 258 -20.05 -3.07 -1.56
CA GLU A 258 -19.68 -4.23 -0.75
C GLU A 258 -20.03 -5.55 -1.49
N ALA A 259 -21.17 -5.62 -2.18
CA ALA A 259 -21.55 -6.79 -2.96
C ALA A 259 -20.54 -7.10 -4.07
N PHE A 260 -20.00 -6.05 -4.73
CA PHE A 260 -18.97 -6.21 -5.75
C PHE A 260 -17.62 -6.66 -5.17
N GLN A 261 -17.26 -6.16 -3.99
CA GLN A 261 -16.08 -6.62 -3.24
C GLN A 261 -16.20 -8.12 -2.93
N HIS A 262 -17.35 -8.55 -2.36
CA HIS A 262 -17.61 -9.94 -2.06
C HIS A 262 -17.55 -10.85 -3.31
N TRP A 263 -18.10 -10.37 -4.43
CA TRP A 263 -18.07 -11.12 -5.68
C TRP A 263 -16.65 -11.30 -6.19
N ILE A 264 -15.88 -10.20 -6.28
CA ILE A 264 -14.47 -10.26 -6.70
C ILE A 264 -13.65 -11.15 -5.77
N ASP A 265 -13.73 -10.94 -4.45
CA ASP A 265 -12.97 -11.69 -3.47
C ASP A 265 -13.27 -13.20 -3.56
N ARG A 266 -14.52 -13.57 -3.80
CA ARG A 266 -14.91 -14.96 -4.03
C ARG A 266 -14.39 -15.53 -5.34
N VAL A 267 -14.41 -14.75 -6.42
CA VAL A 267 -13.92 -15.18 -7.74
C VAL A 267 -12.40 -15.36 -7.69
N VAL A 268 -11.68 -14.41 -7.10
CA VAL A 268 -10.20 -14.46 -6.97
C VAL A 268 -9.76 -15.72 -6.23
N LEU A 269 -10.47 -16.15 -5.17
CA LEU A 269 -10.13 -17.36 -4.43
C LEU A 269 -10.27 -18.65 -5.28
N LYS A 270 -11.06 -18.62 -6.38
CA LYS A 270 -11.26 -19.76 -7.30
C LYS A 270 -10.28 -19.79 -8.47
N VAL A 271 -9.54 -18.70 -8.70
CA VAL A 271 -8.56 -18.64 -9.79
C VAL A 271 -7.37 -19.56 -9.47
N PRO A 272 -7.01 -20.49 -10.38
CA PRO A 272 -5.88 -21.37 -10.13
C PRO A 272 -4.59 -20.56 -9.85
N VAL A 273 -3.76 -21.02 -8.96
CA VAL A 273 -2.52 -20.41 -8.45
C VAL A 273 -2.77 -19.13 -7.65
N ILE A 274 -3.46 -18.13 -8.22
CA ILE A 274 -3.77 -16.86 -7.52
C ILE A 274 -4.67 -17.11 -6.32
N GLY A 275 -5.69 -17.96 -6.47
CA GLY A 275 -6.58 -18.33 -5.36
C GLY A 275 -5.83 -19.02 -4.22
N GLN A 276 -4.86 -19.89 -4.53
CA GLN A 276 -4.03 -20.54 -3.54
C GLN A 276 -3.18 -19.52 -2.77
N ILE A 277 -2.55 -18.57 -3.48
CA ILE A 277 -1.77 -17.46 -2.87
C ILE A 277 -2.67 -16.64 -1.95
N MET A 278 -3.86 -16.27 -2.40
CA MET A 278 -4.82 -15.47 -1.61
C MET A 278 -5.35 -16.21 -0.39
N ASN A 279 -5.71 -17.51 -0.52
CA ASN A 279 -6.12 -18.34 0.59
C ASN A 279 -5.01 -18.48 1.64
N ASN A 280 -3.80 -18.88 1.22
CA ASN A 280 -2.67 -19.03 2.12
C ASN A 280 -2.29 -17.70 2.79
N SER A 281 -2.37 -16.58 2.04
CA SER A 281 -2.14 -15.24 2.60
C SER A 281 -3.21 -14.82 3.63
N ALA A 282 -4.47 -15.18 3.41
CA ALA A 282 -5.54 -14.88 4.35
C ALA A 282 -5.37 -15.69 5.66
N ILE A 283 -5.03 -16.97 5.54
CA ILE A 283 -4.76 -17.87 6.69
C ILE A 283 -3.52 -17.39 7.45
N ALA A 284 -2.43 -17.06 6.76
CA ALA A 284 -1.22 -16.55 7.38
C ALA A 284 -1.50 -15.26 8.16
N ARG A 285 -2.23 -14.31 7.56
CA ARG A 285 -2.63 -13.06 8.25
C ARG A 285 -3.55 -13.31 9.43
N PHE A 286 -4.57 -14.16 9.28
CA PHE A 286 -5.45 -14.58 10.37
C PHE A 286 -4.63 -15.11 11.54
N SER A 287 -3.81 -16.14 11.31
CA SER A 287 -3.05 -16.82 12.33
C SER A 287 -2.00 -15.90 12.98
N ARG A 288 -1.29 -15.12 12.19
CA ARG A 288 -0.29 -14.16 12.69
C ARG A 288 -0.95 -13.09 13.56
N THR A 289 -2.06 -12.50 13.07
CA THR A 289 -2.75 -11.43 13.78
C THR A 289 -3.39 -11.94 15.06
N LEU A 290 -4.07 -13.09 15.02
CA LEU A 290 -4.66 -13.70 16.22
C LEU A 290 -3.60 -14.09 17.24
N GLY A 291 -2.48 -14.68 16.80
CA GLY A 291 -1.36 -15.02 17.68
C GLY A 291 -0.75 -13.77 18.36
N VAL A 292 -0.59 -12.67 17.60
CA VAL A 292 -0.06 -11.40 18.12
C VAL A 292 -1.02 -10.76 19.12
N THR A 293 -2.32 -10.68 18.81
CA THR A 293 -3.33 -10.07 19.70
C THR A 293 -3.52 -10.87 20.97
N PHE A 294 -3.58 -12.19 20.85
CA PHE A 294 -3.72 -13.09 22.01
C PHE A 294 -2.48 -13.04 22.92
N ARG A 295 -1.26 -13.05 22.35
CA ARG A 295 -0.01 -12.89 23.12
C ARG A 295 0.08 -11.55 23.83
N ALA A 296 -0.51 -10.49 23.27
CA ALA A 296 -0.59 -9.17 23.89
C ALA A 296 -1.62 -9.08 25.02
N GLY A 297 -2.35 -10.18 25.33
CA GLY A 297 -3.34 -10.24 26.40
C GLY A 297 -4.71 -9.67 26.02
N VAL A 298 -4.98 -9.44 24.73
CA VAL A 298 -6.30 -9.02 24.25
C VAL A 298 -7.28 -10.19 24.43
N PRO A 299 -8.48 -9.97 25.00
CA PRO A 299 -9.50 -11.01 25.12
C PRO A 299 -9.83 -11.62 23.78
N LEU A 300 -10.04 -12.95 23.73
CA LEU A 300 -10.14 -13.72 22.49
C LEU A 300 -11.24 -13.22 21.54
N VAL A 301 -12.40 -12.82 22.06
CA VAL A 301 -13.53 -12.28 21.26
C VAL A 301 -13.14 -10.96 20.60
N GLU A 302 -12.50 -10.07 21.36
CA GLU A 302 -12.01 -8.79 20.84
C GLU A 302 -10.87 -9.01 19.82
N ALA A 303 -9.97 -9.95 20.10
CA ALA A 303 -8.92 -10.34 19.18
C ALA A 303 -9.49 -10.83 17.83
N LEU A 304 -10.52 -11.65 17.84
CA LEU A 304 -11.19 -12.14 16.64
C LEU A 304 -11.87 -11.01 15.83
N ASP A 305 -12.44 -10.00 16.50
CA ASP A 305 -13.02 -8.84 15.80
C ASP A 305 -11.94 -8.03 15.07
N ILE A 306 -10.81 -7.77 15.73
CA ILE A 306 -9.64 -7.11 15.13
C ILE A 306 -9.12 -7.92 13.93
N VAL A 307 -8.99 -9.24 14.10
CA VAL A 307 -8.49 -10.16 13.07
C VAL A 307 -9.41 -10.22 11.86
N ALA A 308 -10.73 -10.14 12.05
CA ALA A 308 -11.69 -10.08 10.95
C ALA A 308 -11.36 -8.94 9.97
N GLY A 309 -10.99 -7.76 10.49
CA GLY A 309 -10.58 -6.62 9.67
C GLY A 309 -9.20 -6.79 8.99
N ALA A 310 -8.34 -7.67 9.52
CA ALA A 310 -6.96 -7.84 9.07
C ALA A 310 -6.78 -8.93 7.99
N THR A 311 -7.77 -9.81 7.77
CA THR A 311 -7.67 -10.93 6.83
C THR A 311 -7.44 -10.51 5.37
N GLY A 312 -7.95 -9.32 4.98
CA GLY A 312 -7.76 -8.73 3.66
C GLY A 312 -8.53 -9.43 2.53
N ASN A 313 -9.53 -10.26 2.87
CA ASN A 313 -10.51 -10.85 1.96
C ASN A 313 -11.86 -10.94 2.67
N ARG A 314 -12.93 -10.46 2.04
CA ARG A 314 -14.27 -10.38 2.64
C ARG A 314 -14.84 -11.75 3.04
N VAL A 315 -14.55 -12.80 2.27
CA VAL A 315 -15.01 -14.15 2.61
C VAL A 315 -14.43 -14.62 3.94
N TYR A 316 -13.13 -14.36 4.15
CA TYR A 316 -12.47 -14.66 5.43
C TYR A 316 -12.92 -13.72 6.54
N THR A 317 -13.14 -12.44 6.25
CA THR A 317 -13.70 -11.47 7.23
C THR A 317 -15.01 -11.96 7.81
N ASP A 318 -15.94 -12.39 6.95
CA ASP A 318 -17.26 -12.89 7.39
C ASP A 318 -17.15 -14.21 8.15
N ALA A 319 -16.26 -15.10 7.71
CA ALA A 319 -15.99 -16.35 8.42
C ALA A 319 -15.44 -16.11 9.84
N VAL A 320 -14.47 -15.19 9.97
CA VAL A 320 -13.89 -14.85 11.27
C VAL A 320 -14.91 -14.17 12.19
N ARG A 321 -15.80 -13.33 11.64
CA ARG A 321 -16.91 -12.76 12.43
C ARG A 321 -17.86 -13.83 12.96
N ARG A 322 -18.19 -14.86 12.16
CA ARG A 322 -18.98 -15.99 12.63
C ARG A 322 -18.27 -16.75 13.75
N ILE A 323 -16.98 -17.02 13.56
CA ILE A 323 -16.16 -17.66 14.62
C ILE A 323 -16.19 -16.81 15.90
N ARG A 324 -16.06 -15.48 15.79
CA ARG A 324 -16.16 -14.56 16.93
C ARG A 324 -17.50 -14.71 17.65
N ASP A 325 -18.60 -14.73 16.89
CA ASP A 325 -19.94 -14.82 17.46
C ASP A 325 -20.16 -16.17 18.17
N ASP A 326 -19.68 -17.26 17.60
CA ASP A 326 -19.70 -18.59 18.22
C ASP A 326 -18.87 -18.63 19.50
N VAL A 327 -17.65 -18.07 19.47
CA VAL A 327 -16.75 -18.01 20.65
C VAL A 327 -17.34 -17.11 21.74
N ALA A 328 -18.04 -16.05 21.39
CA ALA A 328 -18.70 -15.17 22.36
C ALA A 328 -19.80 -15.88 23.16
N VAL A 329 -20.41 -16.93 22.61
CA VAL A 329 -21.39 -17.77 23.32
C VAL A 329 -20.78 -19.04 23.93
N GLY A 330 -19.44 -19.16 23.89
CA GLY A 330 -18.68 -20.20 24.60
C GLY A 330 -18.27 -21.41 23.75
N TYR A 331 -18.44 -21.40 22.44
CA TYR A 331 -17.90 -22.47 21.58
C TYR A 331 -16.37 -22.37 21.47
N PRO A 332 -15.66 -23.50 21.43
CA PRO A 332 -14.24 -23.54 21.14
C PRO A 332 -13.92 -22.98 19.75
N VAL A 333 -12.79 -22.26 19.60
CA VAL A 333 -12.36 -21.67 18.33
C VAL A 333 -12.20 -22.74 17.26
N ASN A 334 -11.59 -23.87 17.58
CA ASN A 334 -11.35 -24.98 16.65
C ASN A 334 -12.66 -25.55 16.05
N LEU A 335 -13.72 -25.68 16.86
CA LEU A 335 -15.02 -26.17 16.40
C LEU A 335 -15.72 -25.13 15.53
N SER A 336 -15.69 -23.87 15.91
CA SER A 336 -16.22 -22.77 15.11
C SER A 336 -15.50 -22.64 13.75
N MET A 337 -14.17 -22.80 13.72
CA MET A 337 -13.39 -22.85 12.49
C MET A 337 -13.78 -24.01 11.58
N LYS A 338 -14.10 -25.18 12.14
CA LYS A 338 -14.57 -26.34 11.39
C LYS A 338 -15.92 -26.08 10.73
N GLN A 339 -16.84 -25.38 11.40
CA GLN A 339 -18.18 -25.08 10.89
C GLN A 339 -18.16 -24.14 9.67
N VAL A 340 -17.26 -23.16 9.64
CA VAL A 340 -17.15 -22.21 8.51
C VAL A 340 -16.52 -22.83 7.26
N ASN A 341 -15.90 -24.03 7.37
CA ASN A 341 -15.35 -24.83 6.27
C ASN A 341 -14.43 -24.07 5.29
N LEU A 342 -13.66 -23.10 5.80
CA LEU A 342 -12.69 -22.32 5.02
C LEU A 342 -11.24 -22.60 5.44
N PHE A 343 -11.05 -23.13 6.64
CA PHE A 343 -9.72 -23.38 7.17
C PHE A 343 -9.27 -24.81 6.91
N PRO A 344 -8.04 -25.03 6.42
CA PRO A 344 -7.47 -26.36 6.27
C PRO A 344 -7.38 -27.12 7.58
N HIS A 345 -7.46 -28.46 7.49
CA HIS A 345 -7.47 -29.34 8.64
C HIS A 345 -6.30 -29.10 9.63
N MET A 346 -5.09 -28.85 9.09
CA MET A 346 -3.91 -28.55 9.91
C MET A 346 -4.13 -27.31 10.79
N VAL A 347 -4.74 -26.25 10.27
CA VAL A 347 -5.00 -25.01 11.03
C VAL A 347 -5.94 -25.30 12.20
N ILE A 348 -7.03 -26.06 11.93
CA ILE A 348 -8.02 -26.45 12.93
C ILE A 348 -7.38 -27.31 14.03
N GLN A 349 -6.55 -28.29 13.66
CA GLN A 349 -5.85 -29.14 14.61
C GLN A 349 -4.86 -28.37 15.47
N MET A 350 -4.02 -27.49 14.86
CA MET A 350 -3.08 -26.68 15.62
C MET A 350 -3.79 -25.73 16.59
N THR A 351 -4.95 -25.19 16.17
CA THR A 351 -5.78 -24.38 17.04
C THR A 351 -6.34 -25.20 18.21
N ALA A 352 -6.84 -26.43 17.95
CA ALA A 352 -7.33 -27.33 19.01
C ALA A 352 -6.24 -27.64 20.04
N ILE A 353 -5.05 -28.06 19.60
CA ILE A 353 -3.90 -28.32 20.47
C ILE A 353 -3.53 -27.06 21.28
N GLY A 354 -3.56 -25.89 20.63
CA GLY A 354 -3.27 -24.63 21.29
C GLY A 354 -4.29 -24.25 22.37
N GLU A 355 -5.59 -24.50 22.11
CA GLU A 355 -6.68 -24.30 23.09
C GLU A 355 -6.54 -25.23 24.28
N GLU A 356 -6.33 -26.54 24.04
CA GLU A 356 -6.20 -27.56 25.10
C GLU A 356 -4.94 -27.36 25.95
N ALA A 357 -3.81 -26.98 25.33
CA ALA A 357 -2.53 -26.76 26.00
C ALA A 357 -2.38 -25.36 26.61
N GLY A 358 -3.32 -24.44 26.40
CA GLY A 358 -3.16 -23.04 26.81
C GLY A 358 -2.04 -22.29 26.08
N ALA A 359 -1.63 -22.78 24.89
CA ALA A 359 -0.52 -22.26 24.09
C ALA A 359 -0.98 -21.82 22.69
N LEU A 360 -2.19 -21.24 22.63
CA LEU A 360 -2.85 -20.88 21.37
C LEU A 360 -2.01 -19.94 20.51
N ASP A 361 -1.37 -18.93 21.12
CA ASP A 361 -0.47 -18.00 20.44
C ASP A 361 0.69 -18.71 19.75
N THR A 362 1.33 -19.64 20.44
CA THR A 362 2.49 -20.40 19.93
C THR A 362 2.09 -21.27 18.74
N MET A 363 0.95 -21.96 18.82
CA MET A 363 0.45 -22.78 17.71
C MET A 363 0.04 -21.92 16.52
N LEU A 364 -0.62 -20.81 16.75
CA LEU A 364 -0.99 -19.86 15.69
C LEU A 364 0.24 -19.23 15.00
N PHE A 365 1.33 -18.95 15.72
CA PHE A 365 2.57 -18.51 15.10
C PHE A 365 3.18 -19.57 14.19
N LYS A 366 3.14 -20.85 14.59
CA LYS A 366 3.62 -21.95 13.74
C LYS A 366 2.77 -22.10 12.46
N VAL A 367 1.46 -21.98 12.59
CA VAL A 367 0.55 -21.94 11.43
C VAL A 367 0.89 -20.75 10.51
N ALA A 368 1.10 -19.57 11.07
CA ALA A 368 1.44 -18.37 10.32
C ALA A 368 2.76 -18.54 9.56
N GLU A 369 3.82 -19.03 10.21
CA GLU A 369 5.12 -19.32 9.59
C GLU A 369 4.99 -20.29 8.42
N PHE A 370 4.25 -21.38 8.60
CA PHE A 370 4.01 -22.37 7.57
C PHE A 370 3.29 -21.75 6.35
N TYR A 371 2.19 -21.03 6.57
CA TYR A 371 1.43 -20.43 5.46
C TYR A 371 2.15 -19.24 4.81
N GLU A 372 2.96 -18.49 5.53
CA GLU A 372 3.86 -17.48 4.94
C GLU A 372 4.87 -18.14 3.99
N GLN A 373 5.40 -19.31 4.37
CA GLN A 373 6.29 -20.09 3.49
C GLN A 373 5.55 -20.65 2.29
N GLU A 374 4.34 -21.17 2.46
CA GLU A 374 3.49 -21.64 1.35
C GLU A 374 3.14 -20.52 0.36
N VAL A 375 2.88 -19.30 0.84
CA VAL A 375 2.71 -18.13 -0.04
C VAL A 375 3.99 -17.86 -0.81
N ASN A 376 5.15 -17.93 -0.16
CA ASN A 376 6.44 -17.73 -0.82
C ASN A 376 6.66 -18.77 -1.93
N ASN A 377 6.40 -20.04 -1.63
CA ASN A 377 6.53 -21.13 -2.59
C ASN A 377 5.59 -20.96 -3.79
N ALA A 378 4.32 -20.60 -3.53
CA ALA A 378 3.33 -20.36 -4.57
C ALA A 378 3.65 -19.15 -5.46
N VAL A 379 4.23 -18.09 -4.90
CA VAL A 379 4.69 -16.91 -5.66
C VAL A 379 5.88 -17.26 -6.54
N ASP A 380 6.83 -18.04 -6.03
CA ASP A 380 7.98 -18.49 -6.79
C ASP A 380 7.56 -19.45 -7.94
N ALA A 381 6.63 -20.37 -7.66
CA ALA A 381 6.04 -21.26 -8.68
C ALA A 381 5.25 -20.47 -9.76
N LEU A 382 4.49 -19.44 -9.37
CA LEU A 382 3.78 -18.57 -10.31
C LEU A 382 4.76 -17.88 -11.27
N SER A 383 5.86 -17.36 -10.74
CA SER A 383 6.89 -16.70 -11.56
C SER A 383 7.51 -17.65 -12.57
N SER A 384 7.80 -18.89 -12.17
CA SER A 384 8.37 -19.91 -13.05
C SER A 384 7.39 -20.40 -14.13
N LEU A 385 6.09 -20.44 -13.83
CA LEU A 385 5.05 -20.83 -14.80
C LEU A 385 4.75 -19.71 -15.80
N LEU A 386 4.86 -18.45 -15.38
CA LEU A 386 4.58 -17.32 -16.28
C LEU A 386 5.61 -17.20 -17.41
N GLU A 387 6.85 -17.60 -17.21
CA GLU A 387 7.92 -17.48 -18.22
C GLU A 387 7.61 -18.30 -19.50
N PRO A 388 7.32 -19.62 -19.45
CA PRO A 388 6.92 -20.37 -20.64
C PRO A 388 5.64 -19.85 -21.29
N LEU A 389 4.65 -19.45 -20.50
CA LEU A 389 3.39 -18.91 -21.02
C LEU A 389 3.61 -17.60 -21.80
N ILE A 390 4.46 -16.72 -21.27
CA ILE A 390 4.82 -15.47 -21.94
C ILE A 390 5.58 -15.75 -23.23
N MET A 391 6.53 -16.70 -23.21
CA MET A 391 7.28 -17.08 -24.42
C MET A 391 6.36 -17.63 -25.51
N ILE A 392 5.41 -18.51 -25.16
CA ILE A 392 4.42 -19.05 -26.11
C ILE A 392 3.54 -17.92 -26.66
N PHE A 393 3.09 -17.01 -25.82
CA PHE A 393 2.24 -15.90 -26.22
C PHE A 393 2.96 -14.94 -27.17
N ILE A 394 4.18 -14.52 -26.81
CA ILE A 394 5.01 -13.62 -27.64
C ILE A 394 5.39 -14.32 -28.94
N GLY A 395 5.88 -15.55 -28.86
CA GLY A 395 6.24 -16.35 -30.03
C GLY A 395 5.05 -16.58 -30.97
N GLY A 396 3.87 -16.79 -30.42
CA GLY A 396 2.63 -16.90 -31.19
C GLY A 396 2.26 -15.61 -31.92
N ILE A 397 2.30 -14.46 -31.24
CA ILE A 397 2.02 -13.14 -31.87
C ILE A 397 3.04 -12.82 -32.95
N VAL A 398 4.32 -12.90 -32.62
CA VAL A 398 5.39 -12.56 -33.57
C VAL A 398 5.39 -13.57 -34.74
N GLY A 399 5.23 -14.86 -34.46
CA GLY A 399 5.12 -15.89 -35.49
C GLY A 399 3.92 -15.67 -36.41
N ALA A 400 2.76 -15.34 -35.87
CA ALA A 400 1.57 -15.00 -36.65
C ALA A 400 1.79 -13.79 -37.56
N MET A 401 2.44 -12.73 -37.06
CA MET A 401 2.80 -11.55 -37.86
C MET A 401 3.78 -11.89 -38.97
N VAL A 402 4.84 -12.66 -38.66
CA VAL A 402 5.84 -13.09 -39.67
C VAL A 402 5.18 -13.92 -40.76
N VAL A 403 4.39 -14.94 -40.39
CA VAL A 403 3.65 -15.74 -41.37
C VAL A 403 2.71 -14.89 -42.19
N GLY A 404 1.97 -13.96 -41.57
CA GLY A 404 1.06 -13.03 -42.25
C GLY A 404 1.75 -12.15 -43.27
N MET A 405 2.98 -11.73 -43.02
CA MET A 405 3.78 -10.90 -43.93
C MET A 405 4.46 -11.72 -45.05
N TYR A 406 4.93 -12.94 -44.77
CA TYR A 406 5.62 -13.76 -45.76
C TYR A 406 4.68 -14.55 -46.66
N LEU A 407 3.48 -14.91 -46.20
CA LEU A 407 2.51 -15.71 -46.97
C LEU A 407 2.19 -15.11 -48.34
N PRO A 408 1.98 -13.81 -48.52
CA PRO A 408 1.79 -13.17 -49.84
C PRO A 408 3.01 -13.31 -50.76
N ILE A 409 4.24 -13.22 -50.19
CA ILE A 409 5.47 -13.35 -50.99
C ILE A 409 5.58 -14.74 -51.62
N PHE A 410 5.24 -15.80 -50.83
CA PHE A 410 5.24 -17.16 -51.31
C PHE A 410 4.17 -17.39 -52.41
N LYS A 411 2.98 -16.75 -52.24
CA LYS A 411 1.93 -16.85 -53.29
C LYS A 411 2.30 -16.15 -54.58
N LEU A 412 3.00 -14.99 -54.53
CA LEU A 412 3.53 -14.29 -55.69
C LEU A 412 4.59 -15.12 -56.38
N ALA A 413 5.53 -15.72 -55.65
CA ALA A 413 6.58 -16.56 -56.21
C ALA A 413 6.02 -17.87 -56.85
N ALA A 414 4.87 -18.33 -56.41
CA ALA A 414 4.20 -19.53 -56.99
C ALA A 414 3.29 -19.20 -58.22
N ALA A 415 3.03 -17.93 -58.47
CA ALA A 415 2.18 -17.43 -59.59
C ALA A 415 3.02 -16.97 -60.81
N ILE A 416 4.34 -16.89 -60.67
CA ILE A 416 5.34 -16.62 -61.72
C ILE A 416 5.90 -17.97 -62.20
#